data_80ebde00a334e73df812338cab1a0542
#
_entry.id   80ebde00a334e73df812338cab1a0542
#
_cell.length_a   1.000
_cell.length_b   1.000
_cell.length_c   1.000
_cell.angle_alpha   90.00
_cell.angle_beta   90.00
_cell.angle_gamma   90.00
#
_symmetry.space_group_name_H-M   'P 1'
#
loop_
_entity.id
_entity.type
_entity.pdbx_description
1 polymer ?
#
loop_
_entity_poly.entity_id
_entity_poly.type
_entity_poly.pdbx_seq_one_letter_code
_entity_poly.pdbx_strand_id
1 'polypeptide(L)' 'FRVRLMDGCARLEMPEDQLPALLTQRGAVVRELKKDYKKVLLDLEVRREQ' A
#
# COMPACT_ATOMS: atom_id res chain seq x y z
N PHE A 1 -7.23 3.11 3.99
CA PHE A 1 -6.60 2.11 3.13
C PHE A 1 -6.42 0.82 3.88
N ARG A 2 -6.08 -0.24 3.16
CA ARG A 2 -5.97 -1.57 3.74
C ARG A 2 -4.61 -2.15 3.42
N VAL A 3 -4.03 -2.84 4.38
CA VAL A 3 -2.77 -3.56 4.19
C VAL A 3 -3.07 -5.06 4.29
N ARG A 4 -2.71 -5.82 3.27
CA ARG A 4 -2.87 -7.26 3.30
C ARG A 4 -1.51 -7.93 3.36
N LEU A 5 -1.42 -8.94 4.20
CA LEU A 5 -0.21 -9.74 4.34
C LEU A 5 -0.22 -10.89 3.34
N MET A 6 0.82 -10.98 2.53
CA MET A 6 0.95 -12.05 1.55
C MET A 6 2.40 -12.54 1.53
N ASP A 7 2.62 -13.74 2.05
CA ASP A 7 3.95 -14.36 2.05
C ASP A 7 5.04 -13.43 2.59
N GLY A 8 4.71 -12.74 3.68
CA GLY A 8 5.67 -11.82 4.29
C GLY A 8 5.75 -10.47 3.62
N CYS A 9 4.92 -10.22 2.61
CA CYS A 9 4.87 -8.94 1.91
C CYS A 9 3.62 -8.18 2.30
N ALA A 10 3.72 -6.86 2.31
CA ALA A 10 2.56 -6.00 2.56
C ALA A 10 2.01 -5.52 1.22
N ARG A 11 0.74 -5.77 0.95
CA ARG A 11 0.09 -5.25 -0.24
C ARG A 11 -0.91 -4.20 0.17
N LEU A 12 -0.71 -2.99 -0.35
CA LEU A 12 -1.58 -1.87 -0.04
C LEU A 12 -2.75 -1.80 -0.99
N GLU A 13 -3.95 -1.62 -0.44
CA GLU A 13 -5.17 -1.45 -1.23
C GLU A 13 -5.82 -0.17 -0.75
N MET A 14 -6.18 0.71 -1.68
CA MET A 14 -6.75 1.98 -1.30
C MET A 14 -7.63 2.54 -2.43
N PRO A 15 -8.53 3.48 -2.10
CA PRO A 15 -9.33 4.15 -3.12
C PRO A 15 -8.45 4.97 -4.05
N GLU A 16 -8.94 5.17 -5.26
CA GLU A 16 -8.18 5.87 -6.29
C GLU A 16 -7.79 7.27 -5.84
N ASP A 17 -8.67 7.97 -5.14
CA ASP A 17 -8.40 9.35 -4.73
C ASP A 17 -7.29 9.45 -3.69
N GLN A 18 -6.88 8.35 -3.08
CA GLN A 18 -5.80 8.36 -2.09
C GLN A 18 -4.43 8.01 -2.70
N LEU A 19 -4.42 7.56 -3.96
CA LEU A 19 -3.16 7.18 -4.59
C LEU A 19 -2.16 8.33 -4.70
N PRO A 20 -2.56 9.55 -5.10
CA PRO A 20 -1.58 10.63 -5.19
C PRO A 20 -0.93 10.95 -3.85
N ALA A 21 -1.70 10.91 -2.76
CA ALA A 21 -1.15 11.18 -1.43
C ALA A 21 -0.15 10.09 -1.04
N LEU A 22 -0.48 8.82 -1.36
CA LEU A 22 0.44 7.73 -1.07
C LEU A 22 1.75 7.92 -1.83
N LEU A 23 1.67 8.24 -3.11
CA LEU A 23 2.87 8.40 -3.91
C LEU A 23 3.75 9.55 -3.42
N THR A 24 3.13 10.61 -2.92
CA THR A 24 3.87 11.73 -2.34
C THR A 24 4.65 11.29 -1.11
N GLN A 25 4.08 10.37 -0.32
CA GLN A 25 4.71 9.92 0.92
C GLN A 25 5.28 8.51 0.79
N ARG A 26 5.57 8.09 -0.43
CA ARG A 26 5.99 6.72 -0.72
C ARG A 26 7.17 6.28 0.14
N GLY A 27 8.20 7.11 0.23
CA GLY A 27 9.40 6.75 0.98
C GLY A 27 9.13 6.48 2.44
N ALA A 28 8.30 7.34 3.07
CA ALA A 28 7.97 7.18 4.48
C ALA A 28 7.17 5.91 4.71
N VAL A 29 6.20 5.64 3.83
CA VAL A 29 5.35 4.45 3.95
C VAL A 29 6.20 3.18 3.81
N VAL A 30 7.07 3.14 2.81
CA VAL A 30 7.93 1.99 2.60
C VAL A 30 8.82 1.76 3.81
N ARG A 31 9.41 2.83 4.35
CA ARG A 31 10.29 2.71 5.50
C ARG A 31 9.57 2.09 6.70
N GLU A 32 8.35 2.55 6.96
CA GLU A 32 7.60 2.04 8.09
C GLU A 32 7.20 0.59 7.90
N LEU A 33 6.71 0.24 6.73
CA LEU A 33 6.22 -1.11 6.51
C LEU A 33 7.33 -2.13 6.37
N LYS A 34 8.50 -1.73 5.90
CA LYS A 34 9.60 -2.67 5.76
C LYS A 34 10.18 -3.12 7.10
N LYS A 35 9.76 -2.51 8.19
CA LYS A 35 10.16 -2.99 9.51
C LYS A 35 9.53 -4.34 9.81
N ASP A 36 8.34 -4.59 9.27
CA ASP A 36 7.59 -5.81 9.56
C ASP A 36 7.42 -6.72 8.35
N TYR A 37 7.63 -6.19 7.15
CA TYR A 37 7.37 -6.94 5.92
C TYR A 37 8.59 -6.94 5.03
N LYS A 38 8.73 -8.01 4.25
CA LYS A 38 9.88 -8.13 3.34
C LYS A 38 9.78 -7.18 2.16
N LYS A 39 8.58 -6.96 1.67
CA LYS A 39 8.32 -6.06 0.54
C LYS A 39 7.03 -5.32 0.74
N VAL A 40 6.95 -4.15 0.13
CA VAL A 40 5.73 -3.34 0.12
C VAL A 40 5.26 -3.24 -1.31
N LEU A 41 4.04 -3.69 -1.56
CA LEU A 41 3.45 -3.72 -2.90
C LEU A 41 2.23 -2.82 -2.91
N LEU A 42 1.90 -2.31 -4.09
CA LEU A 42 0.69 -1.51 -4.28
C LEU A 42 -0.20 -2.21 -5.28
N ASP A 43 -1.45 -2.42 -4.91
CA ASP A 43 -2.44 -2.99 -5.80
C ASP A 43 -2.99 -1.85 -6.67
N LEU A 44 -2.68 -1.89 -7.95
CA LEU A 44 -3.12 -0.85 -8.87
C LEU A 44 -4.59 -0.95 -9.22
N GLU A 45 -5.19 -2.10 -8.99
CA GLU A 45 -6.63 -2.23 -9.15
C GLU A 45 -7.28 -1.61 -7.95
N VAL A 46 -7.59 -0.32 -8.07
CA VAL A 46 -8.14 0.39 -6.94
C VAL A 46 -9.52 -0.15 -6.61
N ARG A 47 -9.82 -0.07 -5.32
CA ARG A 47 -11.11 -0.53 -4.84
C ARG A 47 -12.18 0.45 -5.27
N ARG A 48 -13.24 -0.06 -5.86
CA ARG A 48 -14.35 0.77 -6.29
C ARG A 48 -15.60 0.37 -5.56
N GLU A 49 -16.37 1.36 -5.21
CA GLU A 49 -17.68 1.14 -4.64
C GLU A 49 -18.71 1.16 -5.73
N GLN A 50 -19.52 0.15 -5.78
CA GLN A 50 -20.55 0.03 -6.81
C GLN A 50 -21.87 0.54 -6.29
#